data_3941fd78e75224e383c93d577ef3e6e4
#
_entry.id   3941fd78e75224e383c93d577ef3e6e4
#
_cell.length_a   1.000
_cell.length_b   1.000
_cell.length_c   1.000
_cell.angle_alpha   90.00
_cell.angle_beta   90.00
_cell.angle_gamma   90.00
#
_symmetry.space_group_name_H-M   'P 1'
#
loop_
_entity.id
_entity.type
_entity.pdbx_description
1 polymer ?
#
loop_
_entity_poly.entity_id
_entity_poly.type
_entity_poly.pdbx_seq_one_letter_code
_entity_poly.pdbx_strand_id
1 'polypeptide(L)' 'MSKRDYYEVLGVPKNASEDEIKKAYRKLAMKYHPDRNQGDAGKAAEERFKEAKEAYEMLSDAQKRA' A
#
# COMPACT_ATOMS: atom_id res chain seq x y z
N MET A 1 -8.88 19.34 1.68
CA MET A 1 -7.72 18.54 1.28
C MET A 1 -8.15 17.32 0.51
N SER A 2 -7.50 17.06 -0.58
CA SER A 2 -7.86 15.92 -1.40
C SER A 2 -7.51 14.62 -0.71
N LYS A 3 -8.22 13.56 -1.08
CA LYS A 3 -7.92 12.24 -0.58
C LYS A 3 -6.60 11.77 -1.18
N ARG A 4 -5.89 10.95 -0.42
CA ARG A 4 -4.67 10.36 -0.91
C ARG A 4 -4.99 9.40 -2.06
N ASP A 5 -4.17 9.44 -3.09
CA ASP A 5 -4.33 8.54 -4.23
C ASP A 5 -3.75 7.18 -3.87
N TYR A 6 -4.62 6.24 -3.59
CA TYR A 6 -4.19 4.91 -3.17
C TYR A 6 -3.46 4.15 -4.27
N TYR A 7 -3.77 4.43 -5.52
CA TYR A 7 -3.04 3.84 -6.64
C TYR A 7 -1.58 4.29 -6.62
N GLU A 8 -1.38 5.56 -6.33
CA GLU A 8 -0.04 6.11 -6.24
C GLU A 8 0.70 5.55 -5.02
N VAL A 9 0.00 5.39 -3.91
CA VAL A 9 0.59 4.82 -2.70
C VAL A 9 1.16 3.44 -2.99
N LEU A 10 0.44 2.63 -3.75
CA LEU A 10 0.88 1.29 -4.12
C LEU A 10 1.82 1.29 -5.33
N GLY A 11 1.94 2.41 -6.02
CA GLY A 11 2.80 2.51 -7.20
C GLY A 11 2.23 1.79 -8.41
N VAL A 12 0.91 1.79 -8.56
CA VAL A 12 0.24 1.15 -9.69
C VAL A 12 -0.58 2.17 -10.45
N PRO A 13 -0.88 1.91 -11.74
CA PRO A 13 -1.74 2.81 -12.49
C PRO A 13 -3.19 2.71 -12.03
N LYS A 14 -3.98 3.73 -12.33
CA LYS A 14 -5.38 3.78 -11.90
C LYS A 14 -6.21 2.67 -12.52
N ASN A 15 -5.78 2.13 -13.65
CA ASN A 15 -6.47 1.03 -14.30
C ASN A 15 -5.91 -0.34 -13.92
N ALA A 16 -5.13 -0.40 -12.84
CA ALA A 16 -4.53 -1.65 -12.40
C ALA A 16 -5.60 -2.68 -12.03
N SER A 17 -5.34 -3.93 -12.37
CA SER A 17 -6.22 -5.04 -12.01
C SER A 17 -6.04 -5.38 -10.52
N GLU A 18 -6.96 -6.20 -10.01
CA GLU A 18 -6.83 -6.67 -8.63
C GLU A 18 -5.53 -7.43 -8.42
N ASP A 19 -5.12 -8.22 -9.40
CA ASP A 19 -3.86 -8.95 -9.30
C ASP A 19 -2.67 -8.01 -9.21
N GLU A 20 -2.68 -6.95 -10.01
CA GLU A 20 -1.61 -5.96 -9.98
C GLU A 20 -1.56 -5.24 -8.64
N ILE A 21 -2.72 -4.88 -8.12
CA ILE A 21 -2.81 -4.23 -6.82
C ILE A 21 -2.29 -5.16 -5.72
N LYS A 22 -2.68 -6.40 -5.76
CA LYS A 22 -2.24 -7.40 -4.79
C LYS A 22 -0.73 -7.61 -4.84
N LYS A 23 -0.18 -7.72 -6.03
CA LYS A 23 1.27 -7.88 -6.19
C LYS A 23 2.01 -6.67 -5.67
N ALA A 24 1.53 -5.48 -5.99
CA ALA A 24 2.15 -4.26 -5.52
C ALA A 24 2.14 -4.19 -3.99
N TYR A 25 1.00 -4.53 -3.39
CA TYR A 25 0.90 -4.55 -1.94
C TYR A 25 1.90 -5.53 -1.32
N ARG A 26 2.00 -6.72 -1.88
CA ARG A 26 2.94 -7.72 -1.37
C ARG A 26 4.37 -7.23 -1.42
N LYS A 27 4.75 -6.59 -2.51
CA LYS A 27 6.09 -6.04 -2.64
C LYS A 27 6.37 -4.99 -1.58
N LEU A 28 5.42 -4.08 -1.37
CA LEU A 28 5.57 -3.06 -0.36
C LEU A 28 5.59 -3.65 1.05
N ALA A 29 4.74 -4.65 1.29
CA ALA A 29 4.72 -5.31 2.57
C ALA A 29 6.06 -5.97 2.90
N MET A 30 6.67 -6.60 1.91
CA MET A 30 7.98 -7.22 2.10
C MET A 30 9.06 -6.17 2.29
N LYS A 31 8.98 -5.07 1.56
CA LYS A 31 9.98 -4.02 1.62
C LYS A 31 9.95 -3.28 2.96
N TYR A 32 8.76 -3.02 3.47
CA TYR A 32 8.58 -2.20 4.67
C TYR A 32 8.17 -3.01 5.89
N HIS A 33 8.32 -4.32 5.85
CA HIS A 33 7.94 -5.15 6.98
C HIS A 33 8.78 -4.78 8.21
N PRO A 34 8.15 -4.68 9.40
CA PRO A 34 8.88 -4.28 10.61
C PRO A 34 10.07 -5.18 10.94
N ASP A 35 9.99 -6.47 10.61
CA ASP A 35 11.07 -7.40 10.87
C ASP A 35 12.33 -7.06 10.07
N ARG A 36 12.15 -6.44 8.90
CA ARG A 36 13.27 -6.08 8.03
C ARG A 36 13.78 -4.68 8.30
N ASN A 37 12.97 -3.86 8.95
CA ASN A 37 13.29 -2.46 9.18
C ASN A 37 13.18 -2.18 10.67
N GLN A 38 14.33 -2.04 11.31
CA GLN A 38 14.40 -1.80 12.75
C GLN A 38 15.08 -0.49 13.04
N GLY A 39 14.92 -0.01 14.26
CA GLY A 39 15.50 1.25 14.66
C GLY A 39 14.75 2.43 14.04
N ASP A 40 15.51 3.46 13.67
CA ASP A 40 14.91 4.67 13.10
C ASP A 40 14.24 4.38 11.76
N ALA A 41 14.83 3.50 10.96
CA ALA A 41 14.24 3.10 9.69
C ALA A 41 12.93 2.36 9.89
N GLY A 42 12.77 1.70 11.04
CA GLY A 42 11.57 0.95 11.34
C GLY A 42 10.33 1.81 11.45
N LYS A 43 10.48 3.03 11.97
CA LYS A 43 9.32 3.93 12.11
C LYS A 43 8.79 4.38 10.75
N ALA A 44 9.69 4.76 9.85
CA ALA A 44 9.28 5.16 8.51
C ALA A 44 8.68 3.98 7.77
N ALA A 45 9.29 2.82 7.91
CA ALA A 45 8.78 1.61 7.27
C ALA A 45 7.39 1.24 7.80
N GLU A 46 7.18 1.39 9.09
CA GLU A 46 5.87 1.09 9.69
C GLU A 46 4.80 2.00 9.11
N GLU A 47 5.09 3.28 8.96
CA GLU A 47 4.13 4.21 8.37
C GLU A 47 3.82 3.84 6.92
N ARG A 48 4.83 3.52 6.15
CA ARG A 48 4.64 3.10 4.77
C ARG A 48 3.84 1.80 4.68
N PHE A 49 4.13 0.88 5.59
CA PHE A 49 3.40 -0.38 5.64
C PHE A 49 1.92 -0.16 5.93
N LYS A 50 1.62 0.73 6.87
CA LYS A 50 0.23 1.06 7.21
C LYS A 50 -0.48 1.72 6.02
N GLU A 51 0.20 2.63 5.34
CA GLU A 51 -0.37 3.28 4.15
C GLU A 51 -0.67 2.27 3.06
N ALA A 52 0.27 1.37 2.81
CA ALA A 52 0.09 0.34 1.80
C ALA A 52 -1.09 -0.58 2.16
N LYS A 53 -1.20 -0.96 3.42
CA LYS A 53 -2.29 -1.80 3.88
C LYS A 53 -3.63 -1.11 3.69
N GLU A 54 -3.71 0.15 4.07
CA GLU A 54 -4.94 0.93 3.90
C GLU A 54 -5.30 1.05 2.42
N ALA A 55 -4.32 1.37 1.60
CA ALA A 55 -4.56 1.49 0.16
C ALA A 55 -5.07 0.18 -0.42
N TYR A 56 -4.45 -0.93 -0.02
CA TYR A 56 -4.87 -2.23 -0.49
C TYR A 56 -6.32 -2.56 -0.07
N GLU A 57 -6.65 -2.28 1.19
CA GLU A 57 -8.00 -2.53 1.68
C GLU A 57 -9.04 -1.73 0.90
N MET A 58 -8.73 -0.46 0.63
CA MET A 58 -9.66 0.39 -0.11
C MET A 58 -9.78 -0.03 -1.56
N LEU A 59 -8.69 -0.44 -2.18
CA LEU A 59 -8.70 -0.80 -3.60
C LEU A 59 -9.15 -2.23 -3.85
N SER A 60 -9.05 -3.10 -2.86
CA SER A 60 -9.48 -4.49 -3.02
C SER A 60 -10.99 -4.66 -2.78
N ASP A 61 -11.62 -3.68 -2.16
CA ASP A 61 -13.07 -3.71 -1.92
C ASP A 61 -13.76 -3.03 -3.08
N ALA A 62 -14.51 -3.80 -3.86
CA ALA A 62 -15.19 -3.27 -5.04
C ALA A 62 -16.15 -2.14 -4.69
N GLN A 63 -16.83 -2.22 -3.55
CA GLN A 63 -17.74 -1.17 -3.12
C GLN A 63 -17.00 0.12 -2.79
N LYS A 64 -15.85 0.01 -2.16
CA LYS A 64 -15.06 1.18 -1.81
C LYS A 64 -14.35 1.78 -3.01
N ARG A 65 -14.06 0.95 -4.02
CA ARG A 65 -13.44 1.44 -5.24
C ARG A 65 -14.39 2.26 -6.10
N ALA A 66 -15.65 1.90 -6.03
CA ALA A 66 -16.67 2.65 -6.75
C ALA A 66 -16.87 4.04 -6.12
#